data_1a68f0b4cacc477bc11ad429fae7d961
#
_entry.id   1a68f0b4cacc477bc11ad429fae7d961
#
_cell.length_a   1.000
_cell.length_b   1.000
_cell.length_c   1.000
_cell.angle_alpha   90.00
_cell.angle_beta   90.00
_cell.angle_gamma   90.00
#
_symmetry.space_group_name_H-M   'P 1'
#
loop_
_entity.id
_entity.type
_entity.pdbx_description
1 polymer ?
#
loop_
_entity_poly.entity_id
_entity_poly.type
_entity_poly.pdbx_seq_one_letter_code
_entity_poly.pdbx_strand_id
1 'polypeptide(L)'
;MPTINDIAKEAGVSHGTVSNVLNKTGKVSIEKIQLVENAIKKLGYVPNVQAQRLRQGSPNTIAVILPSLKETKYIDFFTALQLNFPKSQKSLLVYQTEDIPAEEEVILDNLRASGLAALIVISTLSKECLEKYRSLHCPIVFVERRPKTLRTDEWFLSFDPQKISAAVTAFCAEKHWQSIAYFGVETHGEAENPIFSSLQKCAQTQGLALAHIPSGYKLALN
;
A
#
# COMPACT_ATOMS: atom_id res chain seq x y z
N MET A 1 -12.41 8.65 -31.08
CA MET A 1 -13.19 8.34 -29.87
C MET A 1 -14.17 9.46 -29.61
N PRO A 2 -15.45 9.18 -29.32
CA PRO A 2 -16.41 10.22 -29.00
C PRO A 2 -16.00 10.99 -27.75
N THR A 3 -16.32 12.29 -27.71
CA THR A 3 -15.98 13.22 -26.64
C THR A 3 -17.24 13.67 -25.89
N ILE A 4 -17.07 14.35 -24.76
CA ILE A 4 -18.20 14.94 -24.02
C ILE A 4 -18.95 15.97 -24.90
N ASN A 5 -18.25 16.66 -25.79
CA ASN A 5 -18.89 17.59 -26.74
C ASN A 5 -19.77 16.87 -27.76
N ASP A 6 -19.38 15.67 -28.19
CA ASP A 6 -20.19 14.87 -29.11
C ASP A 6 -21.46 14.38 -28.43
N ILE A 7 -21.38 13.99 -27.16
CA ILE A 7 -22.54 13.61 -26.35
C ILE A 7 -23.48 14.81 -26.17
N ALA A 8 -22.96 15.97 -25.84
CA ALA A 8 -23.73 17.19 -25.66
C ALA A 8 -24.50 17.55 -26.94
N LYS A 9 -23.84 17.43 -28.08
CA LYS A 9 -24.45 17.66 -29.40
C LYS A 9 -25.53 16.63 -29.72
N GLU A 10 -25.27 15.34 -29.52
CA GLU A 10 -26.23 14.25 -29.77
C GLU A 10 -27.44 14.30 -28.83
N ALA A 11 -27.22 14.64 -27.57
CA ALA A 11 -28.29 14.73 -26.55
C ALA A 11 -29.05 16.06 -26.59
N GLY A 12 -28.59 17.07 -27.37
CA GLY A 12 -29.20 18.39 -27.44
C GLY A 12 -29.13 19.17 -26.11
N VAL A 13 -28.07 18.97 -25.33
CA VAL A 13 -27.88 19.61 -24.01
C VAL A 13 -26.53 20.31 -23.94
N SER A 14 -26.33 21.15 -22.92
CA SER A 14 -25.03 21.81 -22.72
C SER A 14 -23.96 20.83 -22.23
N HIS A 15 -22.69 21.14 -22.51
CA HIS A 15 -21.54 20.39 -21.96
C HIS A 15 -21.60 20.26 -20.42
N GLY A 16 -22.04 21.34 -19.72
CA GLY A 16 -22.22 21.31 -18.27
C GLY A 16 -23.28 20.31 -17.80
N THR A 17 -24.37 20.16 -18.57
CA THR A 17 -25.41 19.17 -18.28
C THR A 17 -24.87 17.76 -18.42
N VAL A 18 -24.14 17.45 -19.50
CA VAL A 18 -23.48 16.14 -19.68
C VAL A 18 -22.51 15.86 -18.53
N SER A 19 -21.67 16.83 -18.16
CA SER A 19 -20.73 16.72 -17.05
C SER A 19 -21.44 16.42 -15.73
N ASN A 20 -22.55 17.10 -15.45
CA ASN A 20 -23.32 16.89 -14.22
C ASN A 20 -23.96 15.48 -14.18
N VAL A 21 -24.47 14.99 -15.32
CA VAL A 21 -25.02 13.63 -15.43
C VAL A 21 -23.93 12.57 -15.21
N LEU A 22 -22.79 12.72 -15.89
CA LEU A 22 -21.65 11.80 -15.76
C LEU A 22 -21.08 11.74 -14.35
N ASN A 23 -21.03 12.88 -13.67
CA ASN A 23 -20.47 13.01 -12.31
C ASN A 23 -21.52 12.79 -11.21
N LYS A 24 -22.80 12.62 -11.57
CA LYS A 24 -23.92 12.58 -10.62
C LYS A 24 -23.96 13.80 -9.69
N THR A 25 -23.59 14.96 -10.20
CA THR A 25 -23.55 16.24 -9.48
C THR A 25 -24.62 17.19 -10.02
N GLY A 26 -25.13 18.08 -9.16
CA GLY A 26 -26.14 19.07 -9.53
C GLY A 26 -27.56 18.48 -9.69
N LYS A 27 -28.54 19.38 -9.78
CA LYS A 27 -29.95 19.02 -10.05
C LYS A 27 -30.17 18.99 -11.57
N VAL A 28 -30.17 17.81 -12.17
CA VAL A 28 -30.49 17.59 -13.57
C VAL A 28 -31.87 16.92 -13.65
N SER A 29 -32.74 17.38 -14.55
CA SER A 29 -34.06 16.75 -14.73
C SER A 29 -33.93 15.33 -15.29
N ILE A 30 -34.88 14.46 -14.94
CA ILE A 30 -34.89 13.05 -15.38
C ILE A 30 -34.85 12.93 -16.90
N GLU A 31 -35.57 13.78 -17.60
CA GLU A 31 -35.59 13.85 -19.08
C GLU A 31 -34.16 14.08 -19.64
N LYS A 32 -33.42 15.06 -19.10
CA LYS A 32 -32.05 15.34 -19.55
C LYS A 32 -31.09 14.20 -19.23
N ILE A 33 -31.29 13.52 -18.10
CA ILE A 33 -30.50 12.33 -17.75
C ILE A 33 -30.72 11.24 -18.81
N GLN A 34 -31.97 10.96 -19.17
CA GLN A 34 -32.29 9.96 -20.19
C GLN A 34 -31.73 10.29 -21.59
N LEU A 35 -31.81 11.57 -21.99
CA LEU A 35 -31.21 12.02 -23.25
C LEU A 35 -29.72 11.79 -23.31
N VAL A 36 -29.00 12.13 -22.22
CA VAL A 36 -27.56 11.94 -22.13
C VAL A 36 -27.19 10.46 -22.11
N GLU A 37 -27.91 9.62 -21.35
CA GLU A 37 -27.67 8.16 -21.30
C GLU A 37 -27.90 7.50 -22.65
N ASN A 38 -28.92 7.92 -23.39
CA ASN A 38 -29.17 7.41 -24.73
C ASN A 38 -28.06 7.81 -25.71
N ALA A 39 -27.60 9.07 -25.64
CA ALA A 39 -26.49 9.55 -26.45
C ALA A 39 -25.18 8.80 -26.15
N ILE A 40 -24.90 8.53 -24.87
CA ILE A 40 -23.75 7.72 -24.45
C ILE A 40 -23.79 6.32 -25.07
N LYS A 41 -24.95 5.64 -24.98
CA LYS A 41 -25.13 4.31 -25.57
C LYS A 41 -24.98 4.31 -27.08
N LYS A 42 -25.60 5.30 -27.76
CA LYS A 42 -25.58 5.44 -29.23
C LYS A 42 -24.18 5.68 -29.76
N LEU A 43 -23.40 6.53 -29.08
CA LEU A 43 -22.04 6.87 -29.48
C LEU A 43 -20.98 5.87 -29.01
N GLY A 44 -21.35 4.88 -28.18
CA GLY A 44 -20.39 3.97 -27.57
C GLY A 44 -19.35 4.68 -26.70
N TYR A 45 -19.76 5.78 -26.07
CA TYR A 45 -18.84 6.56 -25.23
C TYR A 45 -18.52 5.81 -23.94
N VAL A 46 -17.24 5.58 -23.72
CA VAL A 46 -16.73 5.08 -22.44
C VAL A 46 -16.14 6.27 -21.67
N PRO A 47 -16.68 6.60 -20.47
CA PRO A 47 -16.14 7.67 -19.67
C PRO A 47 -14.64 7.45 -19.41
N ASN A 48 -13.80 8.44 -19.75
CA ASN A 48 -12.40 8.40 -19.36
C ASN A 48 -12.31 8.71 -17.86
N VAL A 49 -12.28 7.63 -17.07
CA VAL A 49 -12.23 7.70 -15.61
C VAL A 49 -10.99 8.46 -15.12
N GLN A 50 -9.86 8.42 -15.86
CA GLN A 50 -8.67 9.19 -15.53
C GLN A 50 -8.87 10.70 -15.73
N ALA A 51 -9.48 11.12 -16.86
CA ALA A 51 -9.77 12.52 -17.11
C ALA A 51 -10.85 13.06 -16.14
N GLN A 52 -11.79 12.24 -15.74
CA GLN A 52 -12.82 12.58 -14.76
C GLN A 52 -12.20 12.77 -13.36
N ARG A 53 -11.27 11.90 -12.97
CA ARG A 53 -10.51 11.93 -11.71
C ARG A 53 -9.60 13.16 -11.62
N LEU A 54 -8.91 13.54 -12.70
CA LEU A 54 -8.10 14.75 -12.76
C LEU A 54 -8.92 16.03 -12.51
N ARG A 55 -10.20 16.07 -12.95
CA ARG A 55 -11.10 17.20 -12.72
C ARG A 55 -11.66 17.26 -11.30
N GLN A 56 -11.82 16.12 -10.63
CA GLN A 56 -12.35 16.04 -9.27
C GLN A 56 -11.29 16.36 -8.19
N GLY A 57 -10.01 16.51 -8.57
CA GLY A 57 -8.93 16.95 -7.66
C GLY A 57 -8.59 15.99 -6.53
N SER A 58 -9.26 14.84 -6.45
CA SER A 58 -8.99 13.85 -5.39
C SER A 58 -8.28 12.64 -5.97
N PRO A 59 -7.06 12.35 -5.53
CA PRO A 59 -6.38 11.10 -5.88
C PRO A 59 -7.22 9.91 -5.44
N ASN A 60 -7.35 8.93 -6.32
CA ASN A 60 -8.21 7.77 -6.05
C ASN A 60 -7.46 6.44 -6.05
N THR A 61 -6.15 6.50 -6.18
CA THR A 61 -5.28 5.35 -6.25
C THR A 61 -4.52 5.20 -4.94
N ILE A 62 -4.55 4.00 -4.38
CA ILE A 62 -3.70 3.60 -3.27
C ILE A 62 -2.64 2.67 -3.85
N ALA A 63 -1.38 3.01 -3.65
CA ALA A 63 -0.30 2.12 -4.01
C ALA A 63 0.08 1.25 -2.81
N VAL A 64 0.32 -0.03 -3.09
CA VAL A 64 0.84 -1.02 -2.14
C VAL A 64 2.18 -1.47 -2.67
N ILE A 65 3.24 -1.16 -1.96
CA ILE A 65 4.61 -1.57 -2.28
C ILE A 65 5.02 -2.66 -1.30
N LEU A 66 5.46 -3.79 -1.80
CA LEU A 66 5.83 -4.94 -0.99
C LEU A 66 7.01 -5.69 -1.62
N PRO A 67 7.75 -6.50 -0.85
CA PRO A 67 8.90 -7.23 -1.37
C PRO A 67 8.52 -8.19 -2.49
N SER A 68 7.59 -9.09 -2.25
CA SER A 68 7.26 -10.12 -3.23
C SER A 68 5.89 -10.74 -3.00
N LEU A 69 5.12 -10.99 -4.06
CA LEU A 69 3.89 -11.78 -4.00
C LEU A 69 4.14 -13.30 -4.03
N LYS A 70 5.39 -13.75 -4.04
CA LYS A 70 5.71 -15.18 -3.90
C LYS A 70 5.59 -15.65 -2.45
N GLU A 71 5.66 -14.73 -1.48
CA GLU A 71 5.50 -15.05 -0.07
C GLU A 71 4.04 -14.99 0.36
N THR A 72 3.53 -16.08 0.93
CA THR A 72 2.12 -16.24 1.34
C THR A 72 1.65 -15.09 2.24
N LYS A 73 2.49 -14.64 3.18
CA LYS A 73 2.14 -13.52 4.09
C LYS A 73 1.77 -12.23 3.34
N TYR A 74 2.42 -11.92 2.22
CA TYR A 74 2.13 -10.72 1.45
C TYR A 74 0.92 -10.90 0.53
N ILE A 75 0.69 -12.13 0.04
CA ILE A 75 -0.56 -12.46 -0.67
C ILE A 75 -1.74 -12.30 0.29
N ASP A 76 -1.67 -12.87 1.48
CA ASP A 76 -2.72 -12.81 2.50
C ASP A 76 -2.98 -11.37 2.92
N PHE A 77 -1.93 -10.60 3.16
CA PHE A 77 -2.02 -9.17 3.47
C PHE A 77 -2.75 -8.39 2.36
N PHE A 78 -2.34 -8.58 1.11
CA PHE A 78 -2.96 -7.90 -0.02
C PHE A 78 -4.41 -8.34 -0.24
N THR A 79 -4.69 -9.63 -0.10
CA THR A 79 -6.06 -10.16 -0.18
C THR A 79 -6.94 -9.58 0.91
N ALA A 80 -6.45 -9.49 2.14
CA ALA A 80 -7.17 -8.85 3.24
C ALA A 80 -7.44 -7.37 2.96
N LEU A 81 -6.48 -6.64 2.39
CA LEU A 81 -6.72 -5.27 1.94
C LEU A 81 -7.83 -5.19 0.90
N GLN A 82 -7.80 -6.03 -0.14
CA GLN A 82 -8.82 -6.04 -1.19
C GLN A 82 -10.21 -6.35 -0.66
N LEU A 83 -10.34 -7.30 0.27
CA LEU A 83 -11.62 -7.70 0.84
C LEU A 83 -12.23 -6.65 1.76
N ASN A 84 -11.40 -5.94 2.52
CA ASN A 84 -11.82 -4.95 3.49
C ASN A 84 -11.82 -3.52 2.93
N PHE A 85 -11.19 -3.30 1.78
CA PHE A 85 -11.32 -2.02 1.11
C PHE A 85 -12.76 -1.87 0.65
N PRO A 86 -13.47 -0.82 1.10
CA PRO A 86 -14.84 -0.62 0.65
C PRO A 86 -14.83 -0.61 -0.87
N LYS A 87 -15.89 -1.15 -1.48
CA LYS A 87 -16.16 -1.08 -2.93
C LYS A 87 -16.32 0.38 -3.40
N SER A 88 -15.69 1.29 -2.67
CA SER A 88 -15.53 2.69 -2.97
C SER A 88 -14.67 2.80 -4.24
N GLN A 89 -14.87 3.84 -4.97
CA GLN A 89 -14.24 4.14 -6.27
C GLN A 89 -12.69 4.17 -6.26
N LYS A 90 -12.00 3.65 -5.24
CA LYS A 90 -10.55 3.64 -5.12
C LYS A 90 -9.93 2.39 -5.75
N SER A 91 -8.83 2.57 -6.45
CA SER A 91 -8.04 1.50 -7.07
C SER A 91 -6.85 1.15 -6.19
N LEU A 92 -6.59 -0.15 -6.00
CA LEU A 92 -5.35 -0.64 -5.41
C LEU A 92 -4.37 -1.01 -6.53
N LEU A 93 -3.16 -0.47 -6.49
CA LEU A 93 -2.05 -0.87 -7.35
C LEU A 93 -0.99 -1.53 -6.49
N VAL A 94 -0.48 -2.67 -6.94
CA VAL A 94 0.57 -3.42 -6.26
C VAL A 94 1.85 -3.33 -7.04
N TYR A 95 2.95 -3.07 -6.34
CA TYR A 95 4.31 -3.06 -6.86
C TYR A 95 5.18 -3.99 -6.03
N GLN A 96 6.05 -4.75 -6.70
CA GLN A 96 7.01 -5.64 -6.07
C GLN A 96 8.42 -5.06 -6.24
N THR A 97 9.21 -5.12 -5.16
CA THR A 97 10.57 -4.56 -5.13
C THR A 97 11.64 -5.64 -4.99
N GLU A 98 11.27 -6.88 -4.69
CA GLU A 98 12.18 -7.99 -4.34
C GLU A 98 13.23 -7.55 -3.27
N ASP A 99 12.86 -6.61 -2.40
CA ASP A 99 13.76 -5.96 -1.43
C ASP A 99 14.99 -5.28 -2.05
N ILE A 100 14.89 -4.87 -3.32
CA ILE A 100 15.96 -4.20 -4.06
C ILE A 100 15.71 -2.68 -4.04
N PRO A 101 16.56 -1.87 -3.38
CA PRO A 101 16.37 -0.41 -3.29
C PRO A 101 16.28 0.28 -4.65
N ALA A 102 17.05 -0.16 -5.63
CA ALA A 102 17.02 0.42 -6.97
C ALA A 102 15.66 0.22 -7.68
N GLU A 103 15.05 -0.95 -7.55
CA GLU A 103 13.71 -1.22 -8.08
C GLU A 103 12.65 -0.36 -7.36
N GLU A 104 12.79 -0.23 -6.05
CA GLU A 104 11.92 0.61 -5.22
C GLU A 104 11.99 2.07 -5.68
N GLU A 105 13.17 2.59 -5.97
CA GLU A 105 13.35 3.94 -6.49
C GLU A 105 12.66 4.19 -7.84
N VAL A 106 12.81 3.26 -8.78
CA VAL A 106 12.15 3.33 -10.09
C VAL A 106 10.63 3.37 -9.95
N ILE A 107 10.07 2.55 -9.07
CA ILE A 107 8.63 2.55 -8.77
C ILE A 107 8.19 3.92 -8.23
N LEU A 108 8.95 4.48 -7.29
CA LEU A 108 8.63 5.76 -6.67
C LEU A 108 8.68 6.93 -7.66
N ASP A 109 9.65 6.93 -8.57
CA ASP A 109 9.74 7.94 -9.61
C ASP A 109 8.54 7.88 -10.57
N ASN A 110 8.06 6.69 -10.92
CA ASN A 110 6.85 6.50 -11.72
C ASN A 110 5.57 6.95 -10.96
N LEU A 111 5.50 6.73 -9.65
CA LEU A 111 4.35 7.11 -8.85
C LEU A 111 4.22 8.62 -8.64
N ARG A 112 5.33 9.36 -8.73
CA ARG A 112 5.34 10.82 -8.54
C ARG A 112 4.39 11.57 -9.46
N ALA A 113 4.23 11.10 -10.70
CA ALA A 113 3.33 11.71 -11.68
C ALA A 113 1.87 11.28 -11.54
N SER A 114 1.58 10.24 -10.74
CA SER A 114 0.28 9.56 -10.74
C SER A 114 -0.74 10.16 -9.77
N GLY A 115 -0.31 10.94 -8.78
CA GLY A 115 -1.14 11.40 -7.67
C GLY A 115 -1.74 10.23 -6.88
N LEU A 116 -1.36 10.07 -5.62
CA LEU A 116 -1.80 8.98 -4.77
C LEU A 116 -2.75 9.47 -3.68
N ALA A 117 -3.80 8.69 -3.40
CA ALA A 117 -4.66 8.89 -2.24
C ALA A 117 -3.97 8.47 -0.94
N ALA A 118 -3.17 7.41 -1.01
CA ALA A 118 -2.34 6.91 0.09
C ALA A 118 -1.31 5.91 -0.43
N LEU A 119 -0.31 5.63 0.41
CA LEU A 119 0.72 4.65 0.17
C LEU A 119 0.78 3.66 1.34
N ILE A 120 0.79 2.38 1.04
CA ILE A 120 1.04 1.30 2.00
C ILE A 120 2.35 0.64 1.58
N VAL A 121 3.32 0.52 2.47
CA VAL A 121 4.66 0.13 2.07
C VAL A 121 5.33 -0.80 3.07
N ILE A 122 5.91 -1.87 2.53
CA ILE A 122 6.87 -2.74 3.18
C ILE A 122 8.19 -2.53 2.43
N SER A 123 9.05 -1.68 2.97
CA SER A 123 10.22 -1.13 2.29
C SER A 123 11.53 -1.59 2.91
N THR A 124 12.61 -1.53 2.15
CA THR A 124 13.98 -1.66 2.67
C THR A 124 14.35 -0.53 3.64
N LEU A 125 13.61 0.59 3.63
CA LEU A 125 13.85 1.80 4.41
C LEU A 125 15.25 2.42 4.17
N SER A 126 15.79 2.28 2.95
CA SER A 126 16.98 3.06 2.58
C SER A 126 16.67 4.55 2.74
N LYS A 127 17.69 5.35 3.01
CA LYS A 127 17.51 6.80 3.21
C LYS A 127 16.93 7.45 1.95
N GLU A 128 17.42 7.05 0.80
CA GLU A 128 17.00 7.56 -0.51
C GLU A 128 15.52 7.22 -0.79
N CYS A 129 15.12 5.99 -0.57
CA CYS A 129 13.73 5.55 -0.73
C CYS A 129 12.81 6.29 0.24
N LEU A 130 13.21 6.45 1.51
CA LEU A 130 12.40 7.12 2.51
C LEU A 130 12.11 8.58 2.14
N GLU A 131 13.09 9.31 1.62
CA GLU A 131 12.90 10.68 1.14
C GLU A 131 11.99 10.73 -0.10
N LYS A 132 12.13 9.78 -1.03
CA LYS A 132 11.25 9.65 -2.19
C LYS A 132 9.80 9.35 -1.80
N TYR A 133 9.55 8.43 -0.86
CA TYR A 133 8.21 8.19 -0.32
C TYR A 133 7.57 9.49 0.18
N ARG A 134 8.30 10.23 0.98
CA ARG A 134 7.85 11.50 1.57
C ARG A 134 7.60 12.60 0.55
N SER A 135 8.28 12.54 -0.60
CA SER A 135 8.08 13.49 -1.70
C SER A 135 6.80 13.24 -2.51
N LEU A 136 6.11 12.12 -2.29
CA LEU A 136 4.82 11.83 -2.93
C LEU A 136 3.65 12.63 -2.34
N HIS A 137 3.85 13.29 -1.19
CA HIS A 137 2.87 14.16 -0.53
C HIS A 137 1.50 13.50 -0.32
N CYS A 138 1.50 12.24 0.08
CA CYS A 138 0.30 11.49 0.43
C CYS A 138 0.46 10.80 1.78
N PRO A 139 -0.63 10.43 2.46
CA PRO A 139 -0.58 9.60 3.66
C PRO A 139 0.17 8.29 3.43
N ILE A 140 1.06 7.91 4.37
CA ILE A 140 1.88 6.70 4.26
C ILE A 140 1.66 5.79 5.46
N VAL A 141 1.45 4.49 5.20
CA VAL A 141 1.41 3.44 6.21
C VAL A 141 2.62 2.53 5.99
N PHE A 142 3.58 2.60 6.89
CA PHE A 142 4.69 1.66 6.94
C PHE A 142 4.25 0.37 7.63
N VAL A 143 4.55 -0.77 7.03
CA VAL A 143 4.16 -2.09 7.55
C VAL A 143 5.41 -2.93 7.80
N GLU A 144 5.46 -3.61 8.94
CA GLU A 144 6.57 -4.46 9.41
C GLU A 144 7.88 -3.72 9.70
N ARG A 145 8.28 -2.77 8.86
CA ARG A 145 9.54 -2.05 8.98
C ARG A 145 9.28 -0.60 9.34
N ARG A 146 9.84 -0.17 10.47
CA ARG A 146 9.58 1.16 11.04
C ARG A 146 10.71 2.13 10.69
N PRO A 147 10.41 3.30 10.07
CA PRO A 147 11.41 4.36 9.94
C PRO A 147 11.82 4.91 11.32
N LYS A 148 13.05 5.41 11.44
CA LYS A 148 13.58 5.99 12.71
C LYS A 148 12.67 7.07 13.28
N THR A 149 12.07 7.88 12.41
CA THR A 149 11.11 8.94 12.78
C THR A 149 9.87 8.86 11.92
N LEU A 150 8.70 9.06 12.53
CA LEU A 150 7.42 9.17 11.82
C LEU A 150 6.99 10.63 11.77
N ARG A 151 6.42 11.07 10.64
CA ARG A 151 5.75 12.36 10.46
C ARG A 151 4.28 12.26 10.87
N THR A 152 3.58 13.38 10.93
CA THR A 152 2.16 13.46 11.33
C THR A 152 1.20 12.75 10.38
N ASP A 153 1.60 12.59 9.13
CA ASP A 153 0.86 11.92 8.04
C ASP A 153 1.40 10.52 7.74
N GLU A 154 2.18 9.96 8.66
CA GLU A 154 2.77 8.63 8.57
C GLU A 154 2.29 7.75 9.73
N TRP A 155 1.97 6.51 9.43
CA TRP A 155 1.59 5.48 10.40
C TRP A 155 2.49 4.27 10.28
N PHE A 156 2.58 3.53 11.36
CA PHE A 156 3.31 2.28 11.41
C PHE A 156 2.40 1.16 11.93
N LEU A 157 2.40 0.05 11.20
CA LEU A 157 1.67 -1.16 11.52
C LEU A 157 2.62 -2.34 11.59
N SER A 158 2.66 -3.04 12.71
CA SER A 158 3.35 -4.33 12.83
C SER A 158 2.70 -5.20 13.89
N PHE A 159 3.13 -6.45 13.94
CA PHE A 159 2.86 -7.27 15.11
C PHE A 159 3.55 -6.69 16.34
N ASP A 160 3.00 -6.93 17.52
CA ASP A 160 3.61 -6.53 18.78
C ASP A 160 4.81 -7.45 19.09
N PRO A 161 6.05 -6.96 18.95
CA PRO A 161 7.23 -7.80 19.13
C PRO A 161 7.37 -8.30 20.57
N GLN A 162 6.90 -7.53 21.55
CA GLN A 162 6.98 -7.87 22.95
C GLN A 162 6.03 -9.04 23.27
N LYS A 163 4.80 -8.99 22.75
CA LYS A 163 3.85 -10.09 22.94
C LYS A 163 4.32 -11.38 22.28
N ILE A 164 4.89 -11.29 21.07
CA ILE A 164 5.45 -12.46 20.40
C ILE A 164 6.60 -13.04 21.21
N SER A 165 7.56 -12.21 21.60
CA SER A 165 8.75 -12.65 22.35
C SER A 165 8.38 -13.23 23.71
N ALA A 166 7.45 -12.60 24.43
CA ALA A 166 6.96 -13.10 25.71
C ALA A 166 6.26 -14.47 25.57
N ALA A 167 5.45 -14.64 24.53
CA ALA A 167 4.78 -15.91 24.27
C ALA A 167 5.78 -17.04 23.96
N VAL A 168 6.81 -16.74 23.13
CA VAL A 168 7.87 -17.70 22.78
C VAL A 168 8.67 -18.11 24.02
N THR A 169 9.12 -17.12 24.81
CA THR A 169 9.94 -17.42 26.00
C THR A 169 9.12 -18.10 27.09
N ALA A 170 7.83 -17.77 27.26
CA ALA A 170 6.94 -18.49 28.17
C ALA A 170 6.75 -19.97 27.75
N PHE A 171 6.57 -20.23 26.46
CA PHE A 171 6.51 -21.57 25.93
C PHE A 171 7.79 -22.38 26.20
N CYS A 172 8.96 -21.75 26.00
CA CYS A 172 10.25 -22.38 26.31
C CYS A 172 10.36 -22.73 27.82
N ALA A 173 9.92 -21.83 28.70
CA ALA A 173 9.91 -22.07 30.14
C ALA A 173 8.96 -23.21 30.50
N GLU A 174 7.76 -23.30 29.93
CA GLU A 174 6.82 -24.40 30.12
C GLU A 174 7.43 -25.76 29.70
N LYS A 175 8.21 -25.79 28.64
CA LYS A 175 8.91 -26.98 28.16
C LYS A 175 10.25 -27.24 28.83
N HIS A 176 10.63 -26.42 29.80
CA HIS A 176 11.94 -26.51 30.49
C HIS A 176 13.15 -26.42 29.54
N TRP A 177 13.01 -25.76 28.42
CA TRP A 177 14.13 -25.52 27.48
C TRP A 177 15.06 -24.45 28.05
N GLN A 178 16.35 -24.62 27.82
CA GLN A 178 17.40 -23.72 28.31
C GLN A 178 17.92 -22.75 27.26
N SER A 179 17.56 -22.95 25.99
CA SER A 179 18.07 -22.15 24.87
C SER A 179 17.08 -22.04 23.76
N ILE A 180 17.21 -20.94 23.03
CA ILE A 180 16.46 -20.61 21.81
C ILE A 180 17.46 -20.29 20.70
N ALA A 181 17.22 -20.75 19.50
CA ALA A 181 17.92 -20.28 18.31
C ALA A 181 17.00 -19.35 17.50
N TYR A 182 17.45 -18.12 17.28
CA TYR A 182 16.79 -17.19 16.38
C TYR A 182 17.46 -17.26 15.01
N PHE A 183 16.70 -17.66 14.01
CA PHE A 183 17.14 -17.70 12.63
C PHE A 183 16.59 -16.49 11.88
N GLY A 184 17.43 -15.56 11.49
CA GLY A 184 17.00 -14.32 10.85
C GLY A 184 18.06 -13.24 10.83
N VAL A 185 17.63 -12.01 10.54
CA VAL A 185 18.47 -10.82 10.52
C VAL A 185 18.29 -10.01 11.80
N GLU A 186 19.37 -9.40 12.30
CA GLU A 186 19.33 -8.49 13.44
C GLU A 186 18.77 -7.12 13.05
N THR A 187 18.98 -6.73 11.80
CA THR A 187 18.58 -5.43 11.28
C THR A 187 17.89 -5.58 9.93
N HIS A 188 16.97 -4.68 9.63
CA HIS A 188 16.39 -4.48 8.31
C HIS A 188 16.92 -3.15 7.75
N GLY A 189 17.98 -3.21 6.95
CA GLY A 189 18.70 -2.01 6.52
C GLY A 189 19.31 -1.29 7.71
N GLU A 190 18.98 -0.01 7.93
CA GLU A 190 19.45 0.76 9.08
C GLU A 190 18.62 0.58 10.36
N ALA A 191 17.51 -0.14 10.31
CA ALA A 191 16.61 -0.32 11.44
C ALA A 191 16.88 -1.65 12.16
N GLU A 192 16.86 -1.63 13.50
CA GLU A 192 16.89 -2.85 14.29
C GLU A 192 15.65 -3.71 14.00
N ASN A 193 15.83 -5.04 13.99
CA ASN A 193 14.70 -5.95 13.93
C ASN A 193 13.99 -5.97 15.30
N PRO A 194 12.77 -5.44 15.41
CA PRO A 194 12.11 -5.28 16.70
C PRO A 194 11.76 -6.62 17.36
N ILE A 195 11.59 -7.69 16.58
CA ILE A 195 11.34 -9.03 17.12
C ILE A 195 12.63 -9.57 17.74
N PHE A 196 13.77 -9.44 17.05
CA PHE A 196 15.04 -9.91 17.59
C PHE A 196 15.42 -9.18 18.88
N SER A 197 15.36 -7.85 18.89
CA SER A 197 15.67 -7.03 20.07
C SER A 197 14.75 -7.33 21.25
N SER A 198 13.46 -7.58 20.98
CA SER A 198 12.50 -7.96 22.02
C SER A 198 12.75 -9.37 22.54
N LEU A 199 13.04 -10.32 21.64
CA LEU A 199 13.34 -11.71 22.02
C LEU A 199 14.60 -11.79 22.88
N GLN A 200 15.63 -11.02 22.54
CA GLN A 200 16.87 -10.95 23.32
C GLN A 200 16.61 -10.49 24.77
N LYS A 201 15.80 -9.43 24.94
CA LYS A 201 15.42 -8.92 26.27
C LYS A 201 14.59 -9.95 27.05
N CYS A 202 13.59 -10.57 26.42
CA CYS A 202 12.75 -11.57 27.08
C CYS A 202 13.54 -12.82 27.46
N ALA A 203 14.41 -13.31 26.59
CA ALA A 203 15.28 -14.45 26.86
C ALA A 203 16.21 -14.18 28.04
N GLN A 204 16.85 -13.01 28.05
CA GLN A 204 17.73 -12.59 29.16
C GLN A 204 16.98 -12.52 30.48
N THR A 205 15.77 -11.97 30.49
CA THR A 205 14.95 -11.86 31.71
C THR A 205 14.57 -13.25 32.28
N GLN A 206 14.41 -14.23 31.42
CA GLN A 206 14.02 -15.59 31.80
C GLN A 206 15.21 -16.56 31.92
N GLY A 207 16.45 -16.08 31.79
CA GLY A 207 17.65 -16.89 31.88
C GLY A 207 17.83 -17.88 30.73
N LEU A 208 17.20 -17.63 29.58
CA LEU A 208 17.33 -18.46 28.38
C LEU A 208 18.56 -18.01 27.56
N ALA A 209 19.35 -18.96 27.11
CA ALA A 209 20.41 -18.69 26.15
C ALA A 209 19.80 -18.44 24.76
N LEU A 210 20.16 -17.32 24.14
CA LEU A 210 19.72 -16.99 22.78
C LEU A 210 20.91 -17.11 21.82
N ALA A 211 20.83 -18.05 20.88
CA ALA A 211 21.74 -18.15 19.75
C ALA A 211 21.18 -17.43 18.54
N HIS A 212 21.97 -16.58 17.89
CA HIS A 212 21.62 -15.97 16.63
C HIS A 212 22.27 -16.70 15.46
N ILE A 213 21.47 -17.10 14.50
CA ILE A 213 21.89 -17.73 13.24
C ILE A 213 21.52 -16.76 12.12
N PRO A 214 22.49 -16.02 11.56
CA PRO A 214 22.22 -15.07 10.49
C PRO A 214 21.64 -15.79 9.26
N SER A 215 20.47 -15.37 8.81
CA SER A 215 19.97 -15.78 7.51
C SER A 215 20.46 -14.77 6.48
N GLY A 216 21.44 -15.15 5.69
CA GLY A 216 21.75 -14.41 4.48
C GLY A 216 20.61 -14.63 3.49
N TYR A 217 19.66 -13.70 3.40
CA TYR A 217 18.73 -13.64 2.28
C TYR A 217 19.47 -13.21 1.01
N LYS A 218 20.37 -14.04 0.57
CA LYS A 218 20.78 -14.18 -0.83
C LYS A 218 20.63 -15.65 -1.15
N LEU A 219 19.41 -16.12 -1.29
CA LEU A 219 19.18 -17.24 -2.19
C LEU A 219 19.54 -16.71 -3.58
N ALA A 220 20.79 -16.95 -3.97
CA ALA A 220 21.16 -16.92 -5.37
C ALA A 220 20.26 -17.97 -6.04
N LEU A 221 19.20 -17.53 -6.65
CA LEU A 221 18.47 -18.33 -7.63
C LEU A 221 19.40 -18.41 -8.84
N ASN A 222 20.21 -19.48 -8.90
CA ASN A 222 20.79 -19.97 -10.13
C ASN A 222 19.68 -20.58 -10.99
#